data_ac21cd97488a2560ee180944ef7e5a99
#
_entry.id   ac21cd97488a2560ee180944ef7e5a99
#
_cell.length_a   1.000
_cell.length_b   1.000
_cell.length_c   1.000
_cell.angle_alpha   90.00
_cell.angle_beta   90.00
_cell.angle_gamma   90.00
#
_symmetry.space_group_name_H-M   'P 1'
#
loop_
_entity.id
_entity.type
_entity.pdbx_description
1 polymer ?
#
loop_
_entity_poly.entity_id
_entity_poly.type
_entity_poly.pdbx_seq_one_letter_code
_entity_poly.pdbx_strand_id
1 'polypeptide(L)'
;MFDSLSDRLNDTFDRLRGKGKLTEADITSAMRDIRMALLEADVNFKVVKEFVAKTKERCMTAEVMESLSPAQNVVKIVLDELTEMLGSTESKLVFSNRIPNVIMLVGLQGSGKTTAAVKLAYLLKKQGRSPLLAACDVYRPAAADQLATLGGEIGVPVFRGDGEHPVDIAKGAIQEAVDHLRDVVIVDTAGRLQIDEQMMQEAVDIKKAVKPDQVLMVVDAMTGQDIVNVVSTFAERTDFDGVIISKLDGDARGGGALSVRQVTGKPIKFVSMGEKPDSLEPFYPDRMAKRILGMGDVVGIIEKAQEAADAEQLEAAERMLREGFTMNDMLDQMKAVKKMGGMKGILGMLPGGQRALNQMGGNLDEGIFDKNEAIIMSMTKKERLRPSIINGQRRARIAKGAGVTPTEVNSLMKQWGEMNKMMGRMRTMANQAQAGGKKGKKGKKGKKMRMPNIPGLDAMGLGVMGGLGTGGPKSDMELLRQMEAQMRNKK
;
A
#
# COMPACT_ATOMS: atom_id res chain seq x y z
N MET A 1 -10.39 0.50 5.44
CA MET A 1 -9.38 0.39 6.50
C MET A 1 -9.25 1.74 7.19
N PHE A 2 -9.48 1.82 8.48
CA PHE A 2 -9.48 3.05 9.29
C PHE A 2 -10.47 4.16 8.84
N ASP A 3 -11.44 3.87 7.99
CA ASP A 3 -12.29 4.89 7.36
C ASP A 3 -13.07 5.70 8.41
N SER A 4 -13.69 5.02 9.38
CA SER A 4 -14.41 5.69 10.47
C SER A 4 -13.49 6.53 11.37
N LEU A 5 -12.26 6.08 11.64
CA LEU A 5 -11.26 6.83 12.38
C LEU A 5 -10.77 8.04 11.58
N SER A 6 -10.46 7.84 10.31
CA SER A 6 -10.03 8.90 9.39
C SER A 6 -11.08 9.99 9.25
N ASP A 7 -12.35 9.63 9.06
CA ASP A 7 -13.45 10.59 8.93
C ASP A 7 -13.61 11.45 10.19
N ARG A 8 -13.60 10.84 11.38
CA ARG A 8 -13.70 11.56 12.66
C ARG A 8 -12.51 12.48 12.92
N LEU A 9 -11.30 12.02 12.61
CA LEU A 9 -10.12 12.86 12.75
C LEU A 9 -10.17 14.04 11.78
N ASN A 10 -10.57 13.82 10.54
CA ASN A 10 -10.73 14.87 9.55
C ASN A 10 -11.82 15.89 9.94
N ASP A 11 -12.97 15.45 10.46
CA ASP A 11 -14.02 16.33 10.96
C ASP A 11 -13.52 17.22 12.11
N THR A 12 -12.67 16.67 12.97
CA THR A 12 -12.03 17.43 14.05
C THR A 12 -11.06 18.47 13.50
N PHE A 13 -10.23 18.10 12.52
CA PHE A 13 -9.28 19.02 11.90
C PHE A 13 -9.95 20.09 11.05
N ASP A 14 -11.03 19.79 10.35
CA ASP A 14 -11.79 20.76 9.56
C ASP A 14 -12.43 21.82 10.47
N ARG A 15 -12.92 21.42 11.66
CA ARG A 15 -13.39 22.37 12.68
C ARG A 15 -12.29 23.30 13.20
N LEU A 16 -11.06 22.79 13.34
CA LEU A 16 -9.92 23.62 13.74
C LEU A 16 -9.46 24.56 12.60
N ARG A 17 -9.47 24.10 11.35
CA ARG A 17 -9.10 24.91 10.16
C ARG A 17 -10.02 26.10 9.96
N GLY A 18 -11.29 25.96 10.33
CA GLY A 18 -12.27 27.06 10.27
C GLY A 18 -12.01 28.21 11.24
N LYS A 19 -11.07 28.03 12.20
CA LYS A 19 -10.74 29.05 13.21
C LYS A 19 -9.39 29.68 12.88
N GLY A 20 -9.37 30.99 12.70
CA GLY A 20 -8.13 31.72 12.37
C GLY A 20 -7.09 31.74 13.51
N LYS A 21 -7.56 31.74 14.76
CA LYS A 21 -6.74 31.57 15.96
C LYS A 21 -7.30 30.42 16.78
N LEU A 22 -6.44 29.63 17.37
CA LEU A 22 -6.83 28.57 18.29
C LEU A 22 -6.64 29.01 19.75
N THR A 23 -7.59 28.63 20.59
CA THR A 23 -7.52 28.80 22.03
C THR A 23 -7.17 27.48 22.70
N GLU A 24 -6.72 27.49 23.95
CA GLU A 24 -6.51 26.28 24.75
C GLU A 24 -7.78 25.42 24.85
N ALA A 25 -8.96 26.06 24.89
CA ALA A 25 -10.24 25.37 24.91
C ALA A 25 -10.49 24.62 23.60
N ASP A 26 -10.12 25.19 22.45
CA ASP A 26 -10.22 24.55 21.14
C ASP A 26 -9.34 23.32 21.02
N ILE A 27 -8.08 23.43 21.47
CA ILE A 27 -7.14 22.28 21.52
C ILE A 27 -7.66 21.21 22.47
N THR A 28 -8.15 21.58 23.65
CA THR A 28 -8.69 20.63 24.62
C THR A 28 -9.92 19.90 24.07
N SER A 29 -10.80 20.60 23.35
CA SER A 29 -11.95 19.99 22.68
C SER A 29 -11.51 19.03 21.57
N ALA A 30 -10.56 19.45 20.71
CA ALA A 30 -10.03 18.60 19.64
C ALA A 30 -9.36 17.32 20.21
N MET A 31 -8.58 17.44 21.28
CA MET A 31 -7.96 16.30 21.95
C MET A 31 -8.99 15.33 22.55
N ARG A 32 -10.12 15.85 23.03
CA ARG A 32 -11.24 15.01 23.48
C ARG A 32 -11.86 14.23 22.33
N ASP A 33 -12.07 14.89 21.19
CA ASP A 33 -12.65 14.25 20.02
C ASP A 33 -11.71 13.18 19.42
N ILE A 34 -10.40 13.49 19.32
CA ILE A 34 -9.36 12.55 18.92
C ILE A 34 -9.32 11.35 19.87
N ARG A 35 -9.39 11.58 21.19
CA ARG A 35 -9.46 10.52 22.20
C ARG A 35 -10.64 9.59 21.94
N MET A 36 -11.82 10.15 21.70
CA MET A 36 -13.03 9.35 21.44
C MET A 36 -12.90 8.56 20.14
N ALA A 37 -12.37 9.17 19.09
CA ALA A 37 -12.15 8.50 17.79
C ALA A 37 -11.21 7.30 17.92
N LEU A 38 -10.09 7.44 18.65
CA LEU A 38 -9.14 6.36 18.89
C LEU A 38 -9.73 5.22 19.75
N LEU A 39 -10.51 5.56 20.79
CA LEU A 39 -11.17 4.54 21.62
C LEU A 39 -12.23 3.76 20.85
N GLU A 40 -13.03 4.42 20.02
CA GLU A 40 -14.02 3.79 19.16
C GLU A 40 -13.40 2.94 18.06
N ALA A 41 -12.17 3.28 17.65
CA ALA A 41 -11.35 2.47 16.76
C ALA A 41 -10.68 1.28 17.47
N ASP A 42 -11.00 0.99 18.74
CA ASP A 42 -10.44 -0.10 19.55
C ASP A 42 -8.95 0.05 19.89
N VAL A 43 -8.41 1.27 19.92
CA VAL A 43 -7.06 1.52 20.44
C VAL A 43 -7.03 1.36 21.97
N ASN A 44 -5.97 0.74 22.50
CA ASN A 44 -5.83 0.49 23.94
C ASN A 44 -5.90 1.79 24.76
N PHE A 45 -6.67 1.77 25.83
CA PHE A 45 -6.92 2.95 26.69
C PHE A 45 -5.65 3.62 27.20
N LYS A 46 -4.65 2.84 27.65
CA LYS A 46 -3.38 3.38 28.15
C LYS A 46 -2.62 4.11 27.05
N VAL A 47 -2.57 3.50 25.85
CA VAL A 47 -1.94 4.07 24.64
C VAL A 47 -2.63 5.38 24.25
N VAL A 48 -3.97 5.39 24.22
CA VAL A 48 -4.73 6.61 23.88
C VAL A 48 -4.49 7.72 24.92
N LYS A 49 -4.45 7.38 26.21
CA LYS A 49 -4.20 8.36 27.29
C LYS A 49 -2.84 9.02 27.12
N GLU A 50 -1.81 8.24 26.87
CA GLU A 50 -0.43 8.72 26.68
C GLU A 50 -0.32 9.57 25.41
N PHE A 51 -0.84 9.07 24.30
CA PHE A 51 -0.88 9.78 23.01
C PHE A 51 -1.55 11.16 23.17
N VAL A 52 -2.75 11.22 23.74
CA VAL A 52 -3.50 12.47 23.89
C VAL A 52 -2.78 13.45 24.82
N ALA A 53 -2.18 12.95 25.91
CA ALA A 53 -1.42 13.81 26.84
C ALA A 53 -0.22 14.45 26.15
N LYS A 54 0.59 13.65 25.46
CA LYS A 54 1.79 14.09 24.75
C LYS A 54 1.46 15.05 23.59
N THR A 55 0.44 14.69 22.80
CA THR A 55 -0.04 15.54 21.69
C THR A 55 -0.55 16.88 22.20
N LYS A 56 -1.35 16.88 23.30
CA LYS A 56 -1.87 18.10 23.90
C LYS A 56 -0.76 19.02 24.39
N GLU A 57 0.22 18.49 25.10
CA GLU A 57 1.39 19.25 25.59
C GLU A 57 2.13 19.95 24.43
N ARG A 58 2.42 19.21 23.35
CA ARG A 58 3.06 19.79 22.16
C ARG A 58 2.22 20.84 21.46
N CYS A 59 0.89 20.66 21.40
CA CYS A 59 -0.02 21.63 20.77
C CYS A 59 -0.19 22.91 21.59
N MET A 60 0.06 22.88 22.90
CA MET A 60 -0.10 24.03 23.81
C MET A 60 1.16 24.92 23.91
N THR A 61 2.19 24.65 23.12
CA THR A 61 3.41 25.51 23.09
C THR A 61 3.10 26.85 22.45
N ALA A 62 3.76 27.92 22.91
CA ALA A 62 3.62 29.27 22.38
C ALA A 62 3.90 29.32 20.86
N GLU A 63 4.90 28.53 20.39
CA GLU A 63 5.27 28.43 18.97
C GLU A 63 4.09 27.96 18.10
N VAL A 64 3.28 27.03 18.59
CA VAL A 64 2.09 26.52 17.88
C VAL A 64 0.94 27.51 17.97
N MET A 65 0.65 28.02 19.17
CA MET A 65 -0.49 28.88 19.46
C MET A 65 -0.42 30.25 18.76
N GLU A 66 0.80 30.79 18.62
CA GLU A 66 1.05 32.10 18.02
C GLU A 66 1.42 32.02 16.54
N SER A 67 1.47 30.82 15.96
CA SER A 67 1.82 30.60 14.55
C SER A 67 0.76 31.18 13.60
N LEU A 68 1.16 31.46 12.36
CA LEU A 68 0.25 31.91 11.29
C LEU A 68 -0.71 30.81 10.81
N SER A 69 -0.43 29.54 11.13
CA SER A 69 -1.25 28.37 10.75
C SER A 69 -1.37 27.37 11.88
N PRO A 70 -1.96 27.71 13.03
CA PRO A 70 -1.97 26.85 14.22
C PRO A 70 -2.70 25.52 13.97
N ALA A 71 -3.78 25.52 13.20
CA ALA A 71 -4.51 24.30 12.85
C ALA A 71 -3.64 23.30 12.05
N GLN A 72 -2.81 23.79 11.11
CA GLN A 72 -1.91 22.93 10.34
C GLN A 72 -0.79 22.35 11.25
N ASN A 73 -0.30 23.14 12.20
CA ASN A 73 0.68 22.66 13.17
C ASN A 73 0.10 21.57 14.08
N VAL A 74 -1.15 21.69 14.51
CA VAL A 74 -1.84 20.64 15.27
C VAL A 74 -1.94 19.35 14.46
N VAL A 75 -2.36 19.42 13.19
CA VAL A 75 -2.41 18.24 12.31
C VAL A 75 -1.03 17.60 12.14
N LYS A 76 0.02 18.41 11.97
CA LYS A 76 1.40 17.93 11.86
C LYS A 76 1.84 17.22 13.14
N ILE A 77 1.57 17.81 14.31
CA ILE A 77 1.91 17.20 15.61
C ILE A 77 1.19 15.85 15.78
N VAL A 78 -0.10 15.78 15.44
CA VAL A 78 -0.86 14.51 15.47
C VAL A 78 -0.26 13.48 14.53
N LEU A 79 0.15 13.87 13.32
CA LEU A 79 0.83 12.98 12.37
C LEU A 79 2.16 12.47 12.92
N ASP A 80 2.98 13.35 13.48
CA ASP A 80 4.27 12.98 14.06
C ASP A 80 4.10 12.01 15.24
N GLU A 81 3.15 12.29 16.14
CA GLU A 81 2.87 11.42 17.31
C GLU A 81 2.29 10.06 16.86
N LEU A 82 1.41 10.02 15.85
CA LEU A 82 0.93 8.75 15.27
C LEU A 82 2.08 7.95 14.65
N THR A 83 2.98 8.63 13.94
CA THR A 83 4.15 7.98 13.32
C THR A 83 5.07 7.39 14.39
N GLU A 84 5.31 8.14 15.49
CA GLU A 84 6.11 7.67 16.63
C GLU A 84 5.45 6.48 17.34
N MET A 85 4.14 6.55 17.55
CA MET A 85 3.36 5.46 18.14
C MET A 85 3.45 4.18 17.32
N LEU A 86 3.44 4.29 16.00
CA LEU A 86 3.55 3.17 15.06
C LEU A 86 4.97 2.65 14.88
N GLY A 87 6.01 3.45 15.20
CA GLY A 87 7.37 2.94 15.13
C GLY A 87 8.43 3.83 14.52
N SER A 88 8.10 5.05 14.13
CA SER A 88 9.00 6.04 13.52
C SER A 88 9.62 5.62 12.19
N THR A 89 10.21 4.42 12.08
CA THR A 89 10.90 3.92 10.88
C THR A 89 10.50 2.47 10.56
N GLU A 90 10.68 2.11 9.29
CA GLU A 90 10.54 0.72 8.82
C GLU A 90 11.46 -0.23 9.59
N SER A 91 10.95 -1.40 9.96
CA SER A 91 11.71 -2.48 10.57
C SER A 91 11.86 -3.65 9.60
N LYS A 92 13.01 -3.73 8.91
CA LYS A 92 13.30 -4.78 7.93
C LYS A 92 13.57 -6.14 8.57
N LEU A 93 13.45 -7.22 7.77
CA LEU A 93 14.00 -8.51 8.14
C LEU A 93 15.53 -8.42 8.23
N VAL A 94 16.07 -9.05 9.26
CA VAL A 94 17.53 -9.17 9.43
C VAL A 94 17.92 -10.57 9.00
N PHE A 95 18.85 -10.67 8.08
CA PHE A 95 19.43 -11.92 7.63
C PHE A 95 20.84 -12.04 8.20
N SER A 96 21.12 -13.18 8.83
CA SER A 96 22.46 -13.51 9.32
C SER A 96 23.32 -14.10 8.19
N ASN A 97 24.61 -14.30 8.45
CA ASN A 97 25.49 -15.01 7.52
C ASN A 97 25.27 -16.53 7.51
N ARG A 98 24.39 -17.03 8.37
CA ARG A 98 24.01 -18.44 8.42
C ARG A 98 23.10 -18.79 7.24
N ILE A 99 23.29 -19.95 6.64
CA ILE A 99 22.45 -20.48 5.58
C ILE A 99 22.02 -21.90 5.99
N PRO A 100 20.70 -22.17 6.02
CA PRO A 100 19.59 -21.25 5.78
C PRO A 100 19.33 -20.29 6.95
N ASN A 101 18.81 -19.10 6.67
CA ASN A 101 18.18 -18.25 7.68
C ASN A 101 16.82 -18.84 8.05
N VAL A 102 16.49 -18.87 9.33
CA VAL A 102 15.26 -19.47 9.84
C VAL A 102 14.33 -18.38 10.37
N ILE A 103 13.12 -18.30 9.81
CA ILE A 103 12.05 -17.41 10.25
C ILE A 103 10.93 -18.26 10.82
N MET A 104 10.60 -18.08 12.09
CA MET A 104 9.55 -18.81 12.77
C MET A 104 8.31 -17.93 12.93
N LEU A 105 7.15 -18.44 12.53
CA LEU A 105 5.87 -17.75 12.71
C LEU A 105 5.14 -18.32 13.93
N VAL A 106 4.68 -17.43 14.82
CA VAL A 106 3.90 -17.79 16.01
C VAL A 106 2.60 -16.98 16.07
N GLY A 107 1.62 -17.44 16.85
CA GLY A 107 0.33 -16.72 17.02
C GLY A 107 -0.85 -17.67 17.20
N LEU A 108 -2.03 -17.10 17.47
CA LEU A 108 -3.26 -17.88 17.70
C LEU A 108 -3.78 -18.58 16.43
N GLN A 109 -4.66 -19.54 16.61
CA GLN A 109 -5.41 -20.17 15.52
C GLN A 109 -6.26 -19.12 14.81
N GLY A 110 -6.31 -19.17 13.48
CA GLY A 110 -7.08 -18.21 12.68
C GLY A 110 -6.40 -16.85 12.47
N SER A 111 -5.26 -16.59 13.13
CA SER A 111 -4.51 -15.33 12.93
C SER A 111 -3.87 -15.19 11.54
N GLY A 112 -3.92 -16.24 10.71
CA GLY A 112 -3.39 -16.19 9.34
C GLY A 112 -1.93 -16.58 9.20
N LYS A 113 -1.34 -17.35 10.14
CA LYS A 113 0.06 -17.80 10.09
C LYS A 113 0.43 -18.49 8.77
N THR A 114 -0.31 -19.53 8.41
CA THR A 114 -0.09 -20.30 7.16
C THR A 114 -0.13 -19.39 5.93
N THR A 115 -1.13 -18.51 5.86
CA THR A 115 -1.22 -17.51 4.78
C THR A 115 -0.07 -16.52 4.81
N ALA A 116 0.33 -16.05 6.00
CA ALA A 116 1.48 -15.17 6.18
C ALA A 116 2.80 -15.85 5.78
N ALA A 117 2.97 -17.15 6.09
CA ALA A 117 4.12 -17.95 5.66
C ALA A 117 4.26 -17.98 4.14
N VAL A 118 3.16 -18.26 3.44
CA VAL A 118 3.13 -18.31 1.96
C VAL A 118 3.39 -16.92 1.36
N LYS A 119 2.77 -15.88 1.89
CA LYS A 119 2.99 -14.50 1.41
C LYS A 119 4.42 -14.03 1.64
N LEU A 120 4.99 -14.36 2.80
CA LEU A 120 6.38 -14.03 3.12
C LEU A 120 7.35 -14.79 2.20
N ALA A 121 7.08 -16.08 1.94
CA ALA A 121 7.85 -16.87 0.99
C ALA A 121 7.78 -16.28 -0.43
N TYR A 122 6.61 -15.86 -0.86
CA TYR A 122 6.42 -15.20 -2.16
C TYR A 122 7.20 -13.88 -2.25
N LEU A 123 7.13 -13.04 -1.21
CA LEU A 123 7.87 -11.79 -1.14
C LEU A 123 9.39 -12.03 -1.21
N LEU A 124 9.91 -12.99 -0.43
CA LEU A 124 11.33 -13.33 -0.42
C LEU A 124 11.78 -13.91 -1.76
N LYS A 125 10.95 -14.75 -2.40
CA LYS A 125 11.23 -15.26 -3.75
C LYS A 125 11.32 -14.14 -4.79
N LYS A 126 10.43 -13.14 -4.74
CA LYS A 126 10.53 -11.93 -5.59
C LYS A 126 11.82 -11.15 -5.35
N GLN A 127 12.34 -11.18 -4.14
CA GLN A 127 13.63 -10.54 -3.79
C GLN A 127 14.85 -11.39 -4.17
N GLY A 128 14.66 -12.50 -4.90
CA GLY A 128 15.74 -13.37 -5.38
C GLY A 128 16.21 -14.40 -4.34
N ARG A 129 15.47 -14.60 -3.24
CA ARG A 129 15.73 -15.65 -2.25
C ARG A 129 15.16 -17.00 -2.68
N SER A 130 15.64 -18.07 -2.08
CA SER A 130 15.21 -19.45 -2.32
C SER A 130 14.55 -20.04 -1.06
N PRO A 131 13.29 -19.64 -0.72
CA PRO A 131 12.63 -20.07 0.50
C PRO A 131 12.19 -21.55 0.44
N LEU A 132 12.11 -22.18 1.62
CA LEU A 132 11.46 -23.45 1.92
C LEU A 132 10.42 -23.20 3.02
N LEU A 133 9.24 -23.76 2.88
CA LEU A 133 8.20 -23.74 3.93
C LEU A 133 8.25 -25.02 4.74
N ALA A 134 8.14 -24.94 6.07
CA ALA A 134 8.08 -26.08 6.97
C ALA A 134 6.70 -26.17 7.63
N ALA A 135 5.99 -27.30 7.43
CA ALA A 135 4.63 -27.53 7.91
C ALA A 135 4.65 -28.12 9.33
N CYS A 136 4.80 -27.26 10.35
CA CYS A 136 4.86 -27.71 11.75
C CYS A 136 3.52 -27.66 12.48
N ASP A 137 2.38 -27.36 11.79
CA ASP A 137 1.03 -27.48 12.34
C ASP A 137 0.52 -28.92 12.15
N VAL A 138 0.92 -29.82 13.05
CA VAL A 138 0.55 -31.25 13.01
C VAL A 138 -0.84 -31.54 13.58
N TYR A 139 -1.46 -30.59 14.29
CA TYR A 139 -2.74 -30.81 14.96
C TYR A 139 -3.96 -30.61 14.06
N ARG A 140 -3.79 -29.93 12.94
CA ARG A 140 -4.84 -29.73 11.96
C ARG A 140 -4.63 -30.67 10.78
N PRO A 141 -5.53 -31.65 10.56
CA PRO A 141 -5.31 -32.71 9.57
C PRO A 141 -5.02 -32.22 8.15
N ALA A 142 -5.56 -31.07 7.76
CA ALA A 142 -5.37 -30.50 6.43
C ALA A 142 -4.36 -29.33 6.37
N ALA A 143 -3.68 -28.99 7.48
CA ALA A 143 -2.80 -27.82 7.51
C ALA A 143 -1.59 -27.99 6.59
N ALA A 144 -0.93 -29.13 6.63
CA ALA A 144 0.20 -29.46 5.78
C ALA A 144 -0.18 -29.51 4.29
N ASP A 145 -1.38 -30.03 3.98
CA ASP A 145 -1.90 -30.07 2.60
C ASP A 145 -2.27 -28.66 2.12
N GLN A 146 -2.87 -27.85 2.97
CA GLN A 146 -3.15 -26.45 2.69
C GLN A 146 -1.87 -25.67 2.37
N LEU A 147 -0.84 -25.80 3.24
CA LEU A 147 0.44 -25.14 3.04
C LEU A 147 1.10 -25.59 1.73
N ALA A 148 1.04 -26.91 1.42
CA ALA A 148 1.61 -27.45 0.19
C ALA A 148 0.88 -26.98 -1.07
N THR A 149 -0.43 -26.90 -1.04
CA THR A 149 -1.23 -26.37 -2.16
C THR A 149 -0.85 -24.90 -2.42
N LEU A 150 -0.89 -24.07 -1.39
CA LEU A 150 -0.53 -22.65 -1.49
C LEU A 150 0.95 -22.44 -1.87
N GLY A 151 1.86 -23.26 -1.33
CA GLY A 151 3.26 -23.26 -1.71
C GLY A 151 3.47 -23.60 -3.19
N GLY A 152 2.72 -24.62 -3.68
CA GLY A 152 2.70 -25.01 -5.09
C GLY A 152 2.25 -23.90 -6.03
N GLU A 153 1.21 -23.14 -5.66
CA GLU A 153 0.71 -22.00 -6.45
C GLU A 153 1.77 -20.92 -6.66
N ILE A 154 2.63 -20.70 -5.68
CA ILE A 154 3.73 -19.72 -5.76
C ILE A 154 5.06 -20.33 -6.19
N GLY A 155 5.10 -21.66 -6.42
CA GLY A 155 6.31 -22.40 -6.80
C GLY A 155 7.39 -22.36 -5.71
N VAL A 156 6.99 -22.52 -4.45
CA VAL A 156 7.86 -22.65 -3.27
C VAL A 156 7.68 -24.06 -2.68
N PRO A 157 8.76 -24.85 -2.48
CA PRO A 157 8.66 -26.18 -1.90
C PRO A 157 8.22 -26.12 -0.44
N VAL A 158 7.54 -27.21 -0.01
CA VAL A 158 7.06 -27.38 1.36
C VAL A 158 7.59 -28.68 1.92
N PHE A 159 8.29 -28.60 3.04
CA PHE A 159 8.73 -29.76 3.81
C PHE A 159 7.64 -30.14 4.82
N ARG A 160 7.17 -31.38 4.76
CA ARG A 160 6.12 -31.91 5.63
C ARG A 160 6.68 -32.78 6.75
N GLY A 161 7.82 -33.43 6.51
CA GLY A 161 8.42 -34.44 7.38
C GLY A 161 7.59 -35.73 7.44
N ASP A 162 8.21 -36.76 7.97
CA ASP A 162 7.56 -38.04 8.25
C ASP A 162 7.21 -38.18 9.75
N GLY A 163 7.45 -37.12 10.55
CA GLY A 163 7.32 -37.13 12.00
C GLY A 163 6.01 -36.50 12.47
N GLU A 164 5.54 -36.96 13.65
CA GLU A 164 4.40 -36.37 14.34
C GLU A 164 4.78 -35.18 15.24
N HIS A 165 6.11 -34.96 15.44
CA HIS A 165 6.60 -33.94 16.35
C HIS A 165 7.05 -32.67 15.61
N PRO A 166 6.47 -31.49 15.89
CA PRO A 166 6.79 -30.22 15.23
C PRO A 166 8.27 -29.84 15.29
N VAL A 167 8.96 -30.17 16.39
CA VAL A 167 10.39 -29.92 16.57
C VAL A 167 11.24 -30.69 15.55
N ASP A 168 10.90 -31.95 15.28
CA ASP A 168 11.66 -32.81 14.36
C ASP A 168 11.38 -32.39 12.90
N ILE A 169 10.15 -32.02 12.59
CA ILE A 169 9.78 -31.42 11.28
C ILE A 169 10.59 -30.14 11.05
N ALA A 170 10.67 -29.25 12.03
CA ALA A 170 11.42 -28.02 11.90
C ALA A 170 12.93 -28.25 11.69
N LYS A 171 13.53 -29.22 12.39
CA LYS A 171 14.92 -29.61 12.18
C LYS A 171 15.14 -30.25 10.81
N GLY A 172 14.24 -31.16 10.40
CA GLY A 172 14.29 -31.81 9.10
C GLY A 172 14.20 -30.79 7.96
N ALA A 173 13.35 -29.76 8.10
CA ALA A 173 13.24 -28.69 7.12
C ALA A 173 14.55 -27.89 6.97
N ILE A 174 15.31 -27.68 8.06
CA ILE A 174 16.63 -27.04 7.97
C ILE A 174 17.60 -27.91 7.20
N GLN A 175 17.62 -29.24 7.48
CA GLN A 175 18.48 -30.16 6.74
C GLN A 175 18.10 -30.21 5.26
N GLU A 176 16.82 -30.32 4.94
CA GLU A 176 16.28 -30.28 3.57
C GLU A 176 16.70 -29.00 2.83
N ALA A 177 16.69 -27.86 3.56
CA ALA A 177 17.12 -26.59 2.99
C ALA A 177 18.61 -26.57 2.66
N VAL A 178 19.45 -27.17 3.50
CA VAL A 178 20.90 -27.34 3.23
C VAL A 178 21.13 -28.23 2.02
N ASP A 179 20.47 -29.39 1.97
CA ASP A 179 20.66 -30.39 0.91
C ASP A 179 20.20 -29.87 -0.46
N HIS A 180 19.19 -28.98 -0.48
CA HIS A 180 18.63 -28.40 -1.71
C HIS A 180 19.02 -26.92 -1.94
N LEU A 181 20.05 -26.43 -1.27
CA LEU A 181 20.61 -25.07 -1.41
C LEU A 181 19.53 -23.96 -1.26
N ARG A 182 18.63 -24.13 -0.29
CA ARG A 182 17.68 -23.09 0.10
C ARG A 182 18.31 -22.15 1.12
N ASP A 183 18.10 -20.86 0.95
CA ASP A 183 18.75 -19.85 1.79
C ASP A 183 17.86 -19.35 2.94
N VAL A 184 16.55 -19.67 2.90
CA VAL A 184 15.58 -19.31 3.94
C VAL A 184 14.64 -20.48 4.24
N VAL A 185 14.39 -20.73 5.53
CA VAL A 185 13.33 -21.65 6.00
C VAL A 185 12.30 -20.84 6.76
N ILE A 186 11.03 -20.98 6.38
CA ILE A 186 9.90 -20.36 7.09
C ILE A 186 9.13 -21.47 7.79
N VAL A 187 9.13 -21.43 9.12
CA VAL A 187 8.49 -22.41 9.98
C VAL A 187 7.07 -21.95 10.33
N ASP A 188 6.07 -22.62 9.76
CA ASP A 188 4.64 -22.40 10.08
C ASP A 188 4.25 -23.27 11.27
N THR A 189 4.09 -22.65 12.45
CA THR A 189 3.76 -23.37 13.67
C THR A 189 2.27 -23.53 13.88
N ALA A 190 1.87 -24.50 14.70
CA ALA A 190 0.49 -24.64 15.14
C ALA A 190 -0.03 -23.37 15.86
N GLY A 191 -1.34 -23.22 15.87
CA GLY A 191 -2.02 -22.25 16.70
C GLY A 191 -3.25 -22.89 17.34
N ARG A 192 -3.56 -22.47 18.57
CA ARG A 192 -4.81 -22.85 19.24
C ARG A 192 -5.71 -21.64 19.41
N LEU A 193 -6.99 -21.88 19.67
CA LEU A 193 -8.01 -20.83 19.83
C LEU A 193 -7.72 -19.90 21.02
N GLN A 194 -7.08 -20.48 22.06
CA GLN A 194 -6.71 -19.75 23.26
C GLN A 194 -5.23 -19.99 23.57
N ILE A 195 -4.64 -19.09 24.32
CA ILE A 195 -3.29 -19.24 24.83
C ILE A 195 -3.32 -20.33 25.91
N ASP A 196 -2.64 -21.46 25.67
CA ASP A 196 -2.45 -22.53 26.64
C ASP A 196 -0.96 -22.81 26.84
N GLU A 197 -0.63 -23.42 27.97
CA GLU A 197 0.75 -23.69 28.36
C GLU A 197 1.43 -24.67 27.39
N GLN A 198 0.71 -25.65 26.85
CA GLN A 198 1.25 -26.67 25.95
C GLN A 198 1.66 -26.03 24.61
N MET A 199 0.82 -25.16 24.05
CA MET A 199 1.15 -24.46 22.80
C MET A 199 2.36 -23.53 22.98
N MET A 200 2.38 -22.80 24.10
CA MET A 200 3.49 -21.90 24.38
C MET A 200 4.81 -22.68 24.58
N GLN A 201 4.75 -23.82 25.27
CA GLN A 201 5.92 -24.66 25.46
C GLN A 201 6.42 -25.26 24.14
N GLU A 202 5.53 -25.71 23.27
CA GLU A 202 5.89 -26.21 21.92
C GLU A 202 6.59 -25.13 21.09
N ALA A 203 6.07 -23.90 21.06
CA ALA A 203 6.70 -22.79 20.36
C ALA A 203 8.10 -22.49 20.92
N VAL A 204 8.27 -22.55 22.25
CA VAL A 204 9.57 -22.40 22.92
C VAL A 204 10.52 -23.55 22.56
N ASP A 205 10.04 -24.77 22.48
CA ASP A 205 10.86 -25.95 22.18
C ASP A 205 11.31 -25.95 20.71
N ILE A 206 10.42 -25.56 19.76
CA ILE A 206 10.82 -25.33 18.37
C ILE A 206 11.88 -24.22 18.31
N LYS A 207 11.65 -23.06 18.97
CA LYS A 207 12.61 -21.95 19.02
C LYS A 207 13.97 -22.39 19.51
N LYS A 208 14.03 -23.16 20.60
CA LYS A 208 15.29 -23.68 21.16
C LYS A 208 16.00 -24.65 20.20
N ALA A 209 15.23 -25.49 19.50
CA ALA A 209 15.76 -26.52 18.63
C ALA A 209 16.36 -25.96 17.34
N VAL A 210 15.67 -25.00 16.68
CA VAL A 210 16.07 -24.47 15.38
C VAL A 210 16.85 -23.16 15.48
N LYS A 211 16.80 -22.47 16.64
CA LYS A 211 17.45 -21.18 16.89
C LYS A 211 17.18 -20.20 15.75
N PRO A 212 15.91 -19.80 15.55
CA PRO A 212 15.53 -18.97 14.42
C PRO A 212 16.28 -17.63 14.45
N ASP A 213 16.62 -17.12 13.27
CA ASP A 213 17.19 -15.78 13.11
C ASP A 213 16.13 -14.72 13.44
N GLN A 214 14.84 -15.03 13.20
CA GLN A 214 13.72 -14.20 13.60
C GLN A 214 12.49 -15.04 14.00
N VAL A 215 11.82 -14.58 15.04
CA VAL A 215 10.48 -15.04 15.42
C VAL A 215 9.49 -13.91 15.11
N LEU A 216 8.52 -14.16 14.26
CA LEU A 216 7.50 -13.19 13.88
C LEU A 216 6.14 -13.64 14.42
N MET A 217 5.51 -12.75 15.18
CA MET A 217 4.16 -12.99 15.66
C MET A 217 3.14 -12.54 14.62
N VAL A 218 2.22 -13.44 14.26
CA VAL A 218 1.12 -13.11 13.35
C VAL A 218 -0.13 -12.83 14.16
N VAL A 219 -0.68 -11.63 14.00
CA VAL A 219 -1.89 -11.16 14.69
C VAL A 219 -2.96 -10.77 13.70
N ASP A 220 -4.21 -11.07 14.04
CA ASP A 220 -5.37 -10.70 13.24
C ASP A 220 -5.84 -9.28 13.65
N ALA A 221 -5.88 -8.35 12.71
CA ALA A 221 -6.33 -6.98 12.96
C ALA A 221 -7.78 -6.92 13.48
N MET A 222 -8.60 -7.94 13.16
CA MET A 222 -10.00 -8.02 13.57
C MET A 222 -10.21 -8.45 15.04
N THR A 223 -9.14 -8.85 15.74
CA THR A 223 -9.23 -9.28 17.16
C THR A 223 -9.60 -8.13 18.12
N GLY A 224 -9.48 -6.88 17.66
CA GLY A 224 -9.81 -5.71 18.49
C GLY A 224 -8.86 -5.55 19.69
N GLN A 225 -9.38 -5.16 20.84
CA GLN A 225 -8.55 -4.89 22.05
C GLN A 225 -7.90 -6.15 22.66
N ASP A 226 -8.44 -7.34 22.40
CA ASP A 226 -7.87 -8.59 22.92
C ASP A 226 -6.47 -8.88 22.35
N ILE A 227 -6.13 -8.28 21.20
CA ILE A 227 -4.79 -8.38 20.60
C ILE A 227 -3.69 -7.98 21.60
N VAL A 228 -3.95 -7.02 22.47
CA VAL A 228 -2.99 -6.51 23.46
C VAL A 228 -2.61 -7.60 24.47
N ASN A 229 -3.60 -8.32 24.98
CA ASN A 229 -3.37 -9.42 25.94
C ASN A 229 -2.60 -10.57 25.26
N VAL A 230 -3.00 -10.90 24.04
CA VAL A 230 -2.36 -11.96 23.25
C VAL A 230 -0.90 -11.64 22.99
N VAL A 231 -0.60 -10.46 22.43
CA VAL A 231 0.79 -10.08 22.09
C VAL A 231 1.68 -9.94 23.32
N SER A 232 1.13 -9.45 24.46
CA SER A 232 1.89 -9.33 25.72
C SER A 232 2.32 -10.70 26.22
N THR A 233 1.40 -11.68 26.27
CA THR A 233 1.70 -13.04 26.71
C THR A 233 2.73 -13.73 25.81
N PHE A 234 2.58 -13.58 24.49
CA PHE A 234 3.59 -14.11 23.56
C PHE A 234 4.94 -13.42 23.70
N ALA A 235 4.97 -12.10 23.94
CA ALA A 235 6.22 -11.37 24.15
C ALA A 235 7.01 -11.89 25.37
N GLU A 236 6.31 -12.18 26.46
CA GLU A 236 6.93 -12.73 27.68
C GLU A 236 7.47 -14.14 27.49
N ARG A 237 6.80 -15.00 26.73
CA ARG A 237 7.12 -16.43 26.62
C ARG A 237 8.04 -16.75 25.44
N THR A 238 7.79 -16.17 24.29
CA THR A 238 8.52 -16.50 23.06
C THR A 238 9.54 -15.44 22.67
N ASP A 239 9.48 -14.24 23.28
CA ASP A 239 10.36 -13.11 22.96
C ASP A 239 10.53 -12.96 21.43
N PHE A 240 9.43 -12.67 20.75
CA PHE A 240 9.42 -12.51 19.29
C PHE A 240 10.09 -11.18 18.87
N ASP A 241 10.59 -11.12 17.63
CA ASP A 241 11.39 -10.01 17.10
C ASP A 241 10.57 -8.96 16.35
N GLY A 242 9.35 -9.30 15.96
CA GLY A 242 8.47 -8.41 15.23
C GLY A 242 7.11 -9.00 14.97
N VAL A 243 6.21 -8.18 14.43
CA VAL A 243 4.81 -8.54 14.22
C VAL A 243 4.42 -8.43 12.76
N ILE A 244 3.62 -9.40 12.30
CA ILE A 244 2.88 -9.34 11.04
C ILE A 244 1.41 -9.13 11.38
N ILE A 245 0.82 -8.05 10.89
CA ILE A 245 -0.61 -7.79 11.05
C ILE A 245 -1.34 -8.34 9.83
N SER A 246 -2.21 -9.31 10.05
CA SER A 246 -3.02 -9.95 9.01
C SER A 246 -4.42 -9.34 8.94
N LYS A 247 -5.11 -9.57 7.82
CA LYS A 247 -6.52 -9.18 7.59
C LYS A 247 -6.81 -7.70 7.82
N LEU A 248 -5.85 -6.84 7.53
CA LEU A 248 -6.01 -5.39 7.77
C LEU A 248 -7.00 -4.73 6.79
N ASP A 249 -7.37 -5.43 5.72
CA ASP A 249 -8.39 -5.05 4.72
C ASP A 249 -9.82 -5.34 5.17
N GLY A 250 -10.02 -6.15 6.22
CA GLY A 250 -11.33 -6.41 6.78
C GLY A 250 -12.00 -5.14 7.32
N ASP A 251 -13.24 -5.25 7.76
CA ASP A 251 -13.99 -4.17 8.44
C ASP A 251 -13.43 -3.93 9.86
N ALA A 252 -12.12 -3.95 9.96
CA ALA A 252 -11.43 -3.77 11.21
C ALA A 252 -11.30 -2.29 11.50
N ARG A 253 -11.64 -1.92 12.72
CA ARG A 253 -11.37 -0.58 13.25
C ARG A 253 -9.85 -0.30 13.33
N GLY A 254 -9.04 -1.37 13.26
CA GLY A 254 -7.57 -1.32 13.14
C GLY A 254 -6.81 -0.86 14.37
N GLY A 255 -7.50 -0.42 15.42
CA GLY A 255 -6.89 0.19 16.61
C GLY A 255 -6.08 -0.78 17.46
N GLY A 256 -6.44 -2.07 17.47
CA GLY A 256 -5.62 -3.10 18.10
C GLY A 256 -4.21 -3.11 17.53
N ALA A 257 -4.08 -3.01 16.20
CA ALA A 257 -2.80 -2.94 15.51
C ALA A 257 -1.96 -1.74 15.93
N LEU A 258 -2.61 -0.58 16.15
CA LEU A 258 -1.94 0.65 16.61
C LEU A 258 -1.34 0.49 18.01
N SER A 259 -1.90 -0.41 18.82
CA SER A 259 -1.48 -0.62 20.21
C SER A 259 -0.32 -1.59 20.37
N VAL A 260 -0.11 -2.48 19.37
CA VAL A 260 0.84 -3.61 19.47
C VAL A 260 2.25 -3.16 19.84
N ARG A 261 2.78 -2.17 19.15
CA ARG A 261 4.14 -1.68 19.40
C ARG A 261 4.27 -1.03 20.77
N GLN A 262 3.33 -0.17 21.16
CA GLN A 262 3.37 0.54 22.44
C GLN A 262 3.31 -0.41 23.63
N VAL A 263 2.56 -1.50 23.49
CA VAL A 263 2.39 -2.49 24.56
C VAL A 263 3.59 -3.44 24.64
N THR A 264 4.15 -3.87 23.51
CA THR A 264 5.20 -4.90 23.49
C THR A 264 6.61 -4.35 23.31
N GLY A 265 6.76 -3.13 22.83
CA GLY A 265 8.04 -2.57 22.38
C GLY A 265 8.55 -3.19 21.08
N LYS A 266 7.85 -4.18 20.51
CA LYS A 266 8.28 -4.91 19.30
C LYS A 266 7.76 -4.22 18.04
N PRO A 267 8.58 -4.14 16.97
CA PRO A 267 8.18 -3.44 15.75
C PRO A 267 7.17 -4.24 14.94
N ILE A 268 6.27 -3.54 14.26
CA ILE A 268 5.49 -4.11 13.18
C ILE A 268 6.40 -4.17 11.95
N LYS A 269 6.56 -5.35 11.35
CA LYS A 269 7.42 -5.54 10.16
C LYS A 269 6.62 -5.60 8.87
N PHE A 270 5.45 -6.24 8.91
CA PHE A 270 4.61 -6.42 7.73
C PHE A 270 3.13 -6.24 8.06
N VAL A 271 2.39 -5.87 7.03
CA VAL A 271 0.92 -5.88 7.02
C VAL A 271 0.42 -6.68 5.82
N SER A 272 -0.67 -7.40 6.02
CA SER A 272 -1.31 -8.18 4.97
C SER A 272 -2.71 -7.61 4.68
N MET A 273 -2.95 -7.27 3.42
CA MET A 273 -4.19 -6.67 2.93
C MET A 273 -4.75 -7.51 1.77
N GLY A 274 -5.76 -8.34 2.08
CA GLY A 274 -6.37 -9.26 1.11
C GLY A 274 -5.78 -10.66 1.13
N GLU A 275 -6.29 -11.54 0.26
CA GLU A 275 -5.98 -12.98 0.27
C GLU A 275 -4.83 -13.37 -0.68
N LYS A 276 -4.53 -12.54 -1.66
CA LYS A 276 -3.53 -12.85 -2.69
C LYS A 276 -2.11 -12.99 -2.12
N PRO A 277 -1.25 -13.83 -2.74
CA PRO A 277 0.13 -13.99 -2.29
C PRO A 277 0.96 -12.69 -2.28
N ASP A 278 0.65 -11.75 -3.15
CA ASP A 278 1.33 -10.45 -3.30
C ASP A 278 0.80 -9.36 -2.36
N SER A 279 -0.13 -9.69 -1.46
CA SER A 279 -0.77 -8.73 -0.56
C SER A 279 -0.06 -8.54 0.79
N LEU A 280 1.16 -9.04 0.96
CA LEU A 280 2.02 -8.74 2.12
C LEU A 280 2.96 -7.59 1.79
N GLU A 281 2.87 -6.53 2.56
CA GLU A 281 3.67 -5.31 2.37
C GLU A 281 4.53 -5.02 3.61
N PRO A 282 5.76 -4.46 3.45
CA PRO A 282 6.50 -3.90 4.57
C PRO A 282 5.68 -2.81 5.26
N PHE A 283 5.80 -2.73 6.58
CA PHE A 283 5.11 -1.72 7.36
C PHE A 283 5.90 -0.41 7.40
N TYR A 284 5.30 0.65 6.87
CA TYR A 284 5.86 1.99 6.89
C TYR A 284 5.05 2.89 7.85
N PRO A 285 5.57 3.20 9.05
CA PRO A 285 4.85 3.97 10.07
C PRO A 285 4.30 5.30 9.58
N ASP A 286 5.12 6.07 8.84
CA ASP A 286 4.75 7.38 8.30
C ASP A 286 3.62 7.31 7.25
N ARG A 287 3.66 6.30 6.37
CA ARG A 287 2.61 6.06 5.37
C ARG A 287 1.31 5.64 6.03
N MET A 288 1.40 4.77 7.05
CA MET A 288 0.24 4.32 7.81
C MET A 288 -0.40 5.48 8.59
N ALA A 289 0.39 6.32 9.25
CA ALA A 289 -0.09 7.51 9.95
C ALA A 289 -0.79 8.49 8.98
N LYS A 290 -0.21 8.74 7.79
CA LYS A 290 -0.85 9.55 6.74
C LYS A 290 -2.16 8.94 6.26
N ARG A 291 -2.22 7.61 6.10
CA ARG A 291 -3.43 6.88 5.69
C ARG A 291 -4.53 6.99 6.75
N ILE A 292 -4.20 6.87 8.04
CA ILE A 292 -5.12 7.08 9.17
C ILE A 292 -5.67 8.51 9.19
N LEU A 293 -4.87 9.51 8.82
CA LEU A 293 -5.30 10.91 8.73
C LEU A 293 -6.01 11.26 7.40
N GLY A 294 -6.29 10.27 6.54
CA GLY A 294 -6.93 10.50 5.25
C GLY A 294 -6.10 11.34 4.26
N MET A 295 -4.79 11.46 4.50
CA MET A 295 -3.87 12.24 3.65
C MET A 295 -3.42 11.48 2.39
N GLY A 296 -3.81 10.20 2.26
CA GLY A 296 -3.42 9.33 1.17
C GLY A 296 -1.98 8.82 1.24
N ASP A 297 -1.67 7.85 0.40
CA ASP A 297 -0.33 7.26 0.26
C ASP A 297 0.17 7.41 -1.18
N VAL A 298 0.58 8.62 -1.53
CA VAL A 298 1.05 8.94 -2.89
C VAL A 298 2.32 8.15 -3.25
N VAL A 299 3.20 7.91 -2.29
CA VAL A 299 4.45 7.16 -2.50
C VAL A 299 4.17 5.69 -2.79
N GLY A 300 3.28 5.07 -2.01
CA GLY A 300 2.87 3.67 -2.25
C GLY A 300 2.16 3.48 -3.59
N ILE A 301 1.40 4.48 -4.06
CA ILE A 301 0.80 4.46 -5.39
C ILE A 301 1.87 4.47 -6.48
N ILE A 302 2.88 5.32 -6.35
CA ILE A 302 3.99 5.42 -7.32
C ILE A 302 4.80 4.12 -7.33
N GLU A 303 5.12 3.56 -6.16
CA GLU A 303 5.85 2.29 -6.06
C GLU A 303 5.06 1.13 -6.69
N LYS A 304 3.77 0.98 -6.37
CA LYS A 304 2.91 -0.03 -7.01
C LYS A 304 2.77 0.16 -8.51
N ALA A 305 2.72 1.42 -8.96
CA ALA A 305 2.70 1.73 -10.38
C ALA A 305 4.03 1.38 -11.06
N GLN A 306 5.17 1.56 -10.37
CA GLN A 306 6.50 1.18 -10.85
C GLN A 306 6.69 -0.34 -10.86
N GLU A 307 6.21 -1.06 -9.84
CA GLU A 307 6.23 -2.53 -9.81
C GLU A 307 5.33 -3.16 -10.88
N ALA A 308 4.19 -2.52 -11.19
CA ALA A 308 3.29 -2.95 -12.26
C ALA A 308 3.80 -2.61 -13.66
N ALA A 309 4.78 -1.71 -13.78
CA ALA A 309 5.44 -1.35 -15.02
C ALA A 309 6.56 -2.36 -15.33
N ASP A 310 6.17 -3.60 -15.68
CA ASP A 310 7.09 -4.60 -16.23
C ASP A 310 7.80 -4.04 -17.47
N ALA A 311 9.00 -4.56 -17.77
CA ALA A 311 9.78 -4.20 -18.97
C ALA A 311 8.96 -4.27 -20.27
N GLU A 312 8.00 -5.20 -20.36
CA GLU A 312 7.01 -5.31 -21.41
C GLU A 312 6.12 -4.07 -21.59
N GLN A 313 5.80 -3.36 -20.51
CA GLN A 313 5.01 -2.12 -20.56
C GLN A 313 5.85 -0.93 -21.01
N LEU A 314 7.13 -0.91 -20.69
CA LEU A 314 8.08 0.09 -21.20
C LEU A 314 8.27 -0.06 -22.72
N GLU A 315 8.43 -1.30 -23.23
CA GLU A 315 8.46 -1.58 -24.67
C GLU A 315 7.14 -1.24 -25.35
N ALA A 316 6.00 -1.54 -24.70
CA ALA A 316 4.68 -1.17 -25.19
C ALA A 316 4.51 0.35 -25.27
N ALA A 317 4.98 1.10 -24.28
CA ALA A 317 4.94 2.56 -24.29
C ALA A 317 5.82 3.16 -25.39
N GLU A 318 7.03 2.62 -25.61
CA GLU A 318 7.90 3.02 -26.71
C GLU A 318 7.27 2.69 -28.07
N ARG A 319 6.64 1.52 -28.21
CA ARG A 319 5.91 1.13 -29.42
C ARG A 319 4.74 2.07 -29.68
N MET A 320 3.93 2.39 -28.66
CA MET A 320 2.81 3.34 -28.76
C MET A 320 3.27 4.72 -29.22
N LEU A 321 4.44 5.17 -28.75
CA LEU A 321 5.04 6.43 -29.18
C LEU A 321 5.50 6.40 -30.64
N ARG A 322 5.94 5.23 -31.16
CA ARG A 322 6.38 5.08 -32.55
C ARG A 322 5.25 4.83 -33.52
N GLU A 323 4.34 3.92 -33.22
CA GLU A 323 3.33 3.36 -34.13
C GLU A 323 1.92 3.94 -33.94
N GLY A 324 1.66 4.60 -32.76
CA GLY A 324 0.35 5.13 -32.38
C GLY A 324 -0.41 4.17 -31.47
N PHE A 325 -1.52 4.66 -30.93
CA PHE A 325 -2.35 3.99 -29.94
C PHE A 325 -3.38 3.07 -30.63
N THR A 326 -3.34 1.77 -30.33
CA THR A 326 -4.24 0.75 -30.88
C THR A 326 -5.36 0.36 -29.89
N MET A 327 -6.35 -0.45 -30.35
CA MET A 327 -7.35 -1.03 -29.45
C MET A 327 -6.78 -2.13 -28.55
N ASN A 328 -5.71 -2.80 -28.95
CA ASN A 328 -5.01 -3.74 -28.07
C ASN A 328 -4.36 -2.99 -26.92
N ASP A 329 -3.70 -1.87 -27.17
CA ASP A 329 -3.10 -1.05 -26.12
C ASP A 329 -4.16 -0.53 -25.15
N MET A 330 -5.34 -0.16 -25.63
CA MET A 330 -6.47 0.22 -24.80
C MET A 330 -6.97 -0.93 -23.92
N LEU A 331 -7.03 -2.14 -24.49
CA LEU A 331 -7.41 -3.35 -23.75
C LEU A 331 -6.40 -3.68 -22.66
N ASP A 332 -5.10 -3.60 -22.96
CA ASP A 332 -4.03 -3.88 -22.01
C ASP A 332 -4.01 -2.86 -20.85
N GLN A 333 -4.24 -1.57 -21.16
CA GLN A 333 -4.41 -0.54 -20.11
C GLN A 333 -5.63 -0.79 -19.25
N MET A 334 -6.77 -1.19 -19.83
CA MET A 334 -7.96 -1.53 -19.05
C MET A 334 -7.73 -2.72 -18.13
N LYS A 335 -7.03 -3.76 -18.62
CA LYS A 335 -6.64 -4.93 -17.80
C LYS A 335 -5.68 -4.54 -16.68
N ALA A 336 -4.72 -3.65 -16.93
CA ALA A 336 -3.82 -3.13 -15.92
C ALA A 336 -4.59 -2.39 -14.80
N VAL A 337 -5.52 -1.50 -15.17
CA VAL A 337 -6.40 -0.81 -14.21
C VAL A 337 -7.24 -1.80 -13.40
N LYS A 338 -7.79 -2.85 -14.04
CA LYS A 338 -8.55 -3.91 -13.36
C LYS A 338 -7.69 -4.69 -12.37
N LYS A 339 -6.43 -5.01 -12.72
CA LYS A 339 -5.45 -5.64 -11.82
C LYS A 339 -5.09 -4.76 -10.61
N MET A 340 -5.09 -3.43 -10.76
CA MET A 340 -4.82 -2.48 -9.68
C MET A 340 -6.02 -2.23 -8.75
N GLY A 341 -7.08 -3.05 -8.85
CA GLY A 341 -8.28 -2.94 -8.00
C GLY A 341 -9.38 -2.07 -8.61
N GLY A 342 -9.32 -1.79 -9.92
CA GLY A 342 -10.32 -0.99 -10.64
C GLY A 342 -10.29 0.49 -10.26
N MET A 343 -11.30 1.24 -10.71
CA MET A 343 -11.43 2.67 -10.37
C MET A 343 -11.64 2.92 -8.88
N LYS A 344 -12.32 2.00 -8.18
CA LYS A 344 -12.51 2.09 -6.72
C LYS A 344 -11.19 1.98 -5.97
N GLY A 345 -10.32 1.04 -6.38
CA GLY A 345 -9.00 0.86 -5.78
C GLY A 345 -8.13 2.10 -5.96
N ILE A 346 -8.09 2.65 -7.17
CA ILE A 346 -7.29 3.86 -7.48
C ILE A 346 -7.84 5.09 -6.76
N LEU A 347 -9.17 5.32 -6.77
CA LEU A 347 -9.76 6.45 -6.07
C LEU A 347 -9.57 6.35 -4.56
N GLY A 348 -9.71 5.15 -3.97
CA GLY A 348 -9.50 4.94 -2.53
C GLY A 348 -8.08 5.23 -2.06
N MET A 349 -7.09 5.21 -2.96
CA MET A 349 -5.70 5.52 -2.67
C MET A 349 -5.36 7.03 -2.75
N LEU A 350 -6.24 7.83 -3.39
CA LEU A 350 -6.02 9.28 -3.54
C LEU A 350 -6.50 10.04 -2.29
N PRO A 351 -5.84 11.16 -1.92
CA PRO A 351 -6.30 12.04 -0.86
C PRO A 351 -7.72 12.54 -1.12
N GLY A 352 -8.67 12.26 -0.21
CA GLY A 352 -10.08 12.63 -0.39
C GLY A 352 -10.86 11.72 -1.34
N GLY A 353 -10.26 10.66 -1.89
CA GLY A 353 -10.90 9.76 -2.85
C GLY A 353 -12.11 9.02 -2.28
N GLN A 354 -12.08 8.67 -1.00
CA GLN A 354 -13.22 8.06 -0.31
C GLN A 354 -14.45 9.00 -0.27
N ARG A 355 -14.23 10.30 -0.02
CA ARG A 355 -15.32 11.30 -0.09
C ARG A 355 -15.87 11.41 -1.51
N ALA A 356 -15.01 11.40 -2.52
CA ALA A 356 -15.42 11.41 -3.92
C ALA A 356 -16.24 10.16 -4.30
N LEU A 357 -15.83 8.97 -3.83
CA LEU A 357 -16.57 7.72 -4.01
C LEU A 357 -17.97 7.78 -3.37
N ASN A 358 -18.06 8.29 -2.15
CA ASN A 358 -19.34 8.44 -1.43
C ASN A 358 -20.26 9.47 -2.11
N GLN A 359 -19.72 10.56 -2.64
CA GLN A 359 -20.48 11.58 -3.38
C GLN A 359 -20.96 11.07 -4.76
N MET A 360 -20.23 10.16 -5.41
CA MET A 360 -20.61 9.54 -6.68
C MET A 360 -21.61 8.38 -6.50
N GLY A 361 -22.12 8.15 -5.27
CA GLY A 361 -23.19 7.18 -4.99
C GLY A 361 -22.74 5.71 -5.02
N GLY A 362 -21.44 5.43 -4.92
CA GLY A 362 -20.91 4.07 -4.86
C GLY A 362 -21.05 3.23 -6.15
N ASN A 363 -21.78 3.73 -7.14
CA ASN A 363 -22.05 3.07 -8.42
C ASN A 363 -21.05 3.53 -9.50
N LEU A 364 -19.76 3.25 -9.30
CA LEU A 364 -18.86 3.14 -10.43
C LEU A 364 -19.18 1.81 -11.12
N ASP A 365 -19.83 1.92 -12.27
CA ASP A 365 -20.28 0.78 -13.07
C ASP A 365 -19.03 0.02 -13.59
N GLU A 366 -18.55 -0.97 -12.80
CA GLU A 366 -17.48 -1.88 -13.21
C GLU A 366 -17.87 -2.64 -14.50
N GLY A 367 -19.16 -2.75 -14.82
CA GLY A 367 -19.67 -3.30 -16.05
C GLY A 367 -19.28 -2.54 -17.30
N ILE A 368 -18.87 -1.26 -17.20
CA ILE A 368 -18.35 -0.49 -18.34
C ILE A 368 -17.04 -1.10 -18.86
N PHE A 369 -16.15 -1.57 -17.98
CA PHE A 369 -14.90 -2.21 -18.37
C PHE A 369 -15.16 -3.55 -19.06
N ASP A 370 -16.09 -4.36 -18.57
CA ASP A 370 -16.44 -5.66 -19.15
C ASP A 370 -17.11 -5.48 -20.51
N LYS A 371 -17.98 -4.49 -20.66
CA LYS A 371 -18.58 -4.14 -21.96
C LYS A 371 -17.55 -3.67 -22.98
N ASN A 372 -16.63 -2.80 -22.57
CA ASN A 372 -15.58 -2.30 -23.44
C ASN A 372 -14.61 -3.44 -23.87
N GLU A 373 -14.27 -4.35 -22.96
CA GLU A 373 -13.49 -5.56 -23.27
C GLU A 373 -14.22 -6.42 -24.28
N ALA A 374 -15.52 -6.69 -24.10
CA ALA A 374 -16.33 -7.47 -25.03
C ALA A 374 -16.39 -6.82 -26.43
N ILE A 375 -16.52 -5.47 -26.50
CA ILE A 375 -16.48 -4.74 -27.77
C ILE A 375 -15.15 -4.93 -28.49
N ILE A 376 -14.01 -4.77 -27.79
CA ILE A 376 -12.68 -4.91 -28.38
C ILE A 376 -12.43 -6.37 -28.82
N MET A 377 -12.87 -7.34 -28.01
CA MET A 377 -12.72 -8.76 -28.35
C MET A 377 -13.56 -9.17 -29.57
N SER A 378 -14.70 -8.49 -29.81
CA SER A 378 -15.54 -8.68 -31.02
C SER A 378 -14.97 -8.06 -32.29
N MET A 379 -13.89 -7.28 -32.17
CA MET A 379 -13.18 -6.73 -33.33
C MET A 379 -12.22 -7.76 -33.94
N THR A 380 -12.04 -7.73 -35.26
CA THR A 380 -10.98 -8.51 -35.91
C THR A 380 -9.59 -7.99 -35.57
N LYS A 381 -8.54 -8.81 -35.74
CA LYS A 381 -7.15 -8.39 -35.53
C LYS A 381 -6.78 -7.12 -36.30
N LYS A 382 -7.26 -6.98 -37.55
CA LYS A 382 -7.02 -5.79 -38.39
C LYS A 382 -7.72 -4.55 -37.83
N GLU A 383 -8.93 -4.68 -37.28
CA GLU A 383 -9.70 -3.59 -36.68
C GLU A 383 -9.09 -3.14 -35.38
N ARG A 384 -8.55 -4.05 -34.55
CA ARG A 384 -7.84 -3.71 -33.31
C ARG A 384 -6.55 -2.95 -33.57
N LEU A 385 -5.80 -3.32 -34.63
CA LEU A 385 -4.55 -2.62 -34.97
C LEU A 385 -4.80 -1.30 -35.68
N ARG A 386 -5.87 -1.20 -36.50
CA ARG A 386 -6.22 0.01 -37.25
C ARG A 386 -7.69 0.38 -37.08
N PRO A 387 -8.04 0.96 -35.94
CA PRO A 387 -9.44 1.29 -35.60
C PRO A 387 -10.09 2.26 -36.62
N SER A 388 -9.30 3.04 -37.34
CA SER A 388 -9.77 3.96 -38.36
C SER A 388 -10.54 3.29 -39.52
N ILE A 389 -10.39 1.97 -39.72
CA ILE A 389 -11.13 1.23 -40.76
C ILE A 389 -12.56 0.87 -40.37
N ILE A 390 -12.94 1.11 -39.11
CA ILE A 390 -14.24 0.73 -38.54
C ILE A 390 -15.32 1.71 -39.04
N ASN A 391 -16.06 1.31 -40.07
CA ASN A 391 -17.21 2.01 -40.60
C ASN A 391 -18.52 1.62 -39.93
N GLY A 392 -19.65 2.20 -40.33
CA GLY A 392 -20.99 1.96 -39.73
C GLY A 392 -21.41 0.48 -39.76
N GLN A 393 -21.17 -0.26 -40.86
CA GLN A 393 -21.52 -1.67 -40.96
C GLN A 393 -20.68 -2.52 -39.99
N ARG A 394 -19.39 -2.22 -39.86
CA ARG A 394 -18.49 -2.91 -38.93
C ARG A 394 -18.89 -2.60 -37.46
N ARG A 395 -19.30 -1.38 -37.16
CA ARG A 395 -19.82 -1.03 -35.80
C ARG A 395 -21.07 -1.84 -35.43
N ALA A 396 -22.01 -1.97 -36.36
CA ALA A 396 -23.20 -2.79 -36.18
C ALA A 396 -22.86 -4.28 -35.94
N ARG A 397 -21.91 -4.85 -36.70
CA ARG A 397 -21.44 -6.21 -36.49
C ARG A 397 -20.75 -6.39 -35.15
N ILE A 398 -19.84 -5.47 -34.77
CA ILE A 398 -19.13 -5.49 -33.49
C ILE A 398 -20.12 -5.39 -32.33
N ALA A 399 -21.12 -4.48 -32.42
CA ALA A 399 -22.16 -4.32 -31.43
C ALA A 399 -22.95 -5.61 -31.21
N LYS A 400 -23.36 -6.27 -32.31
CA LYS A 400 -24.07 -7.54 -32.25
C LYS A 400 -23.21 -8.66 -31.62
N GLY A 401 -21.90 -8.71 -31.95
CA GLY A 401 -20.98 -9.70 -31.40
C GLY A 401 -20.67 -9.51 -29.91
N ALA A 402 -20.67 -8.28 -29.44
CA ALA A 402 -20.41 -7.91 -28.05
C ALA A 402 -21.68 -7.87 -27.17
N GLY A 403 -22.88 -8.04 -27.74
CA GLY A 403 -24.14 -7.93 -26.99
C GLY A 403 -24.45 -6.50 -26.52
N VAL A 404 -23.96 -5.48 -27.23
CA VAL A 404 -24.12 -4.06 -26.88
C VAL A 404 -24.80 -3.26 -28.01
N THR A 405 -25.12 -2.00 -27.75
CA THR A 405 -25.69 -1.10 -28.76
C THR A 405 -24.59 -0.48 -29.64
N PRO A 406 -24.93 -0.08 -30.91
CA PRO A 406 -24.00 0.67 -31.75
C PRO A 406 -23.53 2.00 -31.12
N THR A 407 -24.33 2.57 -30.24
CA THR A 407 -24.02 3.82 -29.50
C THR A 407 -22.87 3.58 -28.52
N GLU A 408 -22.84 2.44 -27.82
CA GLU A 408 -21.74 2.06 -26.91
C GLU A 408 -20.44 1.84 -27.69
N VAL A 409 -20.50 1.20 -28.87
CA VAL A 409 -19.33 1.07 -29.76
C VAL A 409 -18.85 2.46 -30.22
N ASN A 410 -19.74 3.38 -30.56
CA ASN A 410 -19.36 4.75 -30.94
C ASN A 410 -18.68 5.50 -29.78
N SER A 411 -19.15 5.32 -28.53
CA SER A 411 -18.56 5.91 -27.34
C SER A 411 -17.11 5.43 -27.15
N LEU A 412 -16.87 4.13 -27.27
CA LEU A 412 -15.53 3.55 -27.19
C LEU A 412 -14.60 4.07 -28.29
N MET A 413 -15.11 4.16 -29.54
CA MET A 413 -14.36 4.71 -30.66
C MET A 413 -14.01 6.19 -30.47
N LYS A 414 -14.89 6.97 -29.84
CA LYS A 414 -14.62 8.38 -29.49
C LYS A 414 -13.52 8.49 -28.45
N GLN A 415 -13.59 7.68 -27.38
CA GLN A 415 -12.56 7.63 -26.33
C GLN A 415 -11.21 7.26 -26.91
N TRP A 416 -11.13 6.22 -27.75
CA TRP A 416 -9.92 5.88 -28.47
C TRP A 416 -9.38 7.03 -29.31
N GLY A 417 -10.27 7.73 -30.06
CA GLY A 417 -9.87 8.87 -30.90
C GLY A 417 -9.27 10.02 -30.10
N GLU A 418 -9.81 10.31 -28.91
CA GLU A 418 -9.29 11.34 -28.01
C GLU A 418 -7.93 10.95 -27.43
N MET A 419 -7.78 9.69 -27.02
CA MET A 419 -6.52 9.14 -26.52
C MET A 419 -5.43 9.15 -27.59
N ASN A 420 -5.76 8.73 -28.81
CA ASN A 420 -4.81 8.73 -29.93
C ASN A 420 -4.36 10.15 -30.31
N LYS A 421 -5.25 11.14 -30.24
CA LYS A 421 -4.90 12.57 -30.43
C LYS A 421 -3.96 13.09 -29.35
N MET A 422 -4.19 12.68 -28.10
CA MET A 422 -3.34 13.05 -26.97
C MET A 422 -1.92 12.46 -27.11
N MET A 423 -1.83 11.18 -27.47
CA MET A 423 -0.55 10.50 -27.76
C MET A 423 0.20 11.14 -28.94
N GLY A 424 -0.53 11.53 -29.99
CA GLY A 424 0.06 12.28 -31.13
C GLY A 424 0.68 13.62 -30.71
N ARG A 425 0.05 14.34 -29.77
CA ARG A 425 0.62 15.59 -29.19
C ARG A 425 1.86 15.32 -28.36
N MET A 426 1.87 14.28 -27.52
CA MET A 426 3.03 13.86 -26.72
C MET A 426 4.21 13.47 -27.63
N ARG A 427 3.95 12.72 -28.72
CA ARG A 427 4.97 12.38 -29.73
C ARG A 427 5.61 13.62 -30.36
N THR A 428 4.80 14.62 -30.69
CA THR A 428 5.30 15.89 -31.27
C THR A 428 6.17 16.65 -30.29
N MET A 429 5.81 16.67 -29.00
CA MET A 429 6.59 17.29 -27.93
C MET A 429 7.91 16.54 -27.68
N ALA A 430 7.89 15.20 -27.64
CA ALA A 430 9.09 14.37 -27.45
C ALA A 430 10.09 14.56 -28.62
N ASN A 431 9.60 14.58 -29.86
CA ASN A 431 10.44 14.84 -31.04
C ASN A 431 11.03 16.25 -31.06
N GLN A 432 10.30 17.25 -30.56
CA GLN A 432 10.81 18.63 -30.41
C GLN A 432 11.88 18.73 -29.32
N ALA A 433 11.73 17.99 -28.21
CA ALA A 433 12.73 17.94 -27.14
C ALA A 433 14.06 17.29 -27.62
N GLN A 434 13.99 16.24 -28.44
CA GLN A 434 15.17 15.59 -29.03
C GLN A 434 15.83 16.43 -30.14
N ALA A 435 15.05 17.18 -30.91
CA ALA A 435 15.58 18.07 -31.95
C ALA A 435 16.23 19.35 -31.40
N GLY A 436 15.84 19.78 -30.20
CA GLY A 436 16.42 20.97 -29.52
C GLY A 436 17.82 20.79 -28.96
N GLY A 437 18.32 19.54 -28.84
CA GLY A 437 19.66 19.23 -28.29
C GLY A 437 20.83 19.42 -29.22
N LYS A 438 20.65 19.72 -30.51
CA LYS A 438 21.75 19.78 -31.53
C LYS A 438 22.02 21.12 -32.14
N LYS A 439 21.49 22.24 -31.68
CA LYS A 439 21.93 23.57 -32.15
C LYS A 439 22.19 24.53 -30.98
N GLY A 440 23.47 24.73 -30.69
CA GLY A 440 23.97 25.71 -29.75
C GLY A 440 23.86 27.14 -30.27
N LYS A 441 23.70 28.05 -29.30
CA LYS A 441 24.02 29.51 -29.30
C LYS A 441 23.35 30.43 -30.34
N LYS A 442 22.30 31.13 -29.88
CA LYS A 442 22.25 32.61 -29.75
C LYS A 442 20.80 33.08 -29.50
N GLY A 443 20.61 33.67 -28.37
CA GLY A 443 19.73 34.75 -27.95
C GLY A 443 18.35 34.89 -28.60
N LYS A 444 17.31 34.69 -27.76
CA LYS A 444 16.18 35.62 -27.67
C LYS A 444 15.32 35.29 -26.43
N LYS A 445 14.88 36.34 -25.75
CA LYS A 445 14.08 36.37 -24.51
C LYS A 445 12.95 35.37 -24.47
N GLY A 446 12.81 34.67 -23.31
CA GLY A 446 11.81 33.66 -23.02
C GLY A 446 10.38 34.14 -23.12
N LYS A 447 9.62 33.53 -23.96
CA LYS A 447 8.15 33.46 -23.84
C LYS A 447 7.83 32.33 -22.89
N LYS A 448 7.17 32.64 -21.76
CA LYS A 448 6.61 31.65 -20.83
C LYS A 448 5.65 30.75 -21.62
N MET A 449 6.01 29.47 -21.74
CA MET A 449 5.08 28.45 -22.25
C MET A 449 3.96 28.26 -21.22
N ARG A 450 2.76 28.71 -21.56
CA ARG A 450 1.53 28.28 -20.88
C ARG A 450 1.22 26.86 -21.33
N MET A 451 1.09 25.94 -20.39
CA MET A 451 0.53 24.62 -20.68
C MET A 451 -0.88 24.79 -21.27
N PRO A 452 -1.22 24.09 -22.35
CA PRO A 452 -2.57 24.15 -22.90
C PRO A 452 -3.56 23.54 -21.91
N ASN A 453 -4.66 24.24 -21.66
CA ASN A 453 -5.82 23.74 -20.93
C ASN A 453 -6.35 22.51 -21.67
N ILE A 454 -6.32 21.34 -21.06
CA ILE A 454 -6.79 20.07 -21.64
C ILE A 454 -8.25 19.90 -21.19
N PRO A 455 -9.25 20.10 -22.07
CA PRO A 455 -10.64 19.85 -21.72
C PRO A 455 -10.83 18.36 -21.44
N GLY A 456 -11.31 18.03 -20.24
CA GLY A 456 -11.55 16.65 -19.82
C GLY A 456 -10.71 16.16 -18.63
N LEU A 457 -9.61 16.83 -18.29
CA LEU A 457 -8.83 16.48 -17.09
C LEU A 457 -9.57 16.89 -15.79
N ASP A 458 -10.37 17.95 -15.87
CA ASP A 458 -11.21 18.42 -14.75
C ASP A 458 -12.34 17.43 -14.42
N ALA A 459 -12.80 16.67 -15.41
CA ALA A 459 -13.83 15.64 -15.24
C ALA A 459 -13.27 14.31 -14.64
N MET A 460 -11.95 14.12 -14.63
CA MET A 460 -11.28 12.95 -14.06
C MET A 460 -10.63 13.23 -12.68
N GLY A 461 -10.83 14.41 -12.09
CA GLY A 461 -10.25 14.75 -10.78
C GLY A 461 -8.72 14.96 -10.77
N LEU A 462 -8.05 14.91 -11.92
CA LEU A 462 -6.60 15.09 -12.07
C LEU A 462 -6.16 16.53 -12.32
N GLY A 463 -7.12 17.48 -12.36
CA GLY A 463 -6.87 18.92 -12.57
C GLY A 463 -6.09 19.61 -11.45
N VAL A 464 -5.96 18.99 -10.27
CA VAL A 464 -5.22 19.56 -9.12
C VAL A 464 -3.71 19.37 -9.22
N MET A 465 -3.21 18.49 -10.10
CA MET A 465 -1.76 18.29 -10.28
C MET A 465 -1.06 19.37 -11.14
N GLY A 466 -1.82 20.27 -11.78
CA GLY A 466 -1.26 21.37 -12.58
C GLY A 466 -0.73 22.58 -11.78
N GLY A 467 -0.94 22.61 -10.45
CA GLY A 467 -0.55 23.72 -9.58
C GLY A 467 0.75 23.55 -8.79
N LEU A 468 1.36 22.36 -8.80
CA LEU A 468 2.55 22.02 -7.97
C LEU A 468 3.79 21.76 -8.83
N GLY A 469 4.11 22.61 -9.78
CA GLY A 469 5.26 22.36 -10.64
C GLY A 469 5.81 23.56 -11.39
N THR A 470 6.05 24.70 -10.73
CA THR A 470 6.92 25.75 -11.28
C THR A 470 7.81 26.39 -10.22
N GLY A 471 8.45 25.59 -9.37
CA GLY A 471 9.63 25.95 -8.58
C GLY A 471 10.80 25.11 -9.05
N GLY A 472 11.53 25.55 -10.06
CA GLY A 472 12.79 24.90 -10.47
C GLY A 472 13.88 25.09 -9.40
N PRO A 473 14.96 24.25 -9.40
CA PRO A 473 16.01 24.23 -8.37
C PRO A 473 16.78 25.53 -8.16
N LYS A 474 16.39 26.62 -8.84
CA LYS A 474 16.97 27.97 -8.63
C LYS A 474 16.30 28.78 -7.52
N SER A 475 15.04 28.48 -7.16
CA SER A 475 14.37 29.20 -6.07
C SER A 475 14.85 28.77 -4.69
N ASP A 476 15.21 27.50 -4.54
CA ASP A 476 15.68 26.96 -3.25
C ASP A 476 17.11 27.40 -2.94
N MET A 477 17.97 27.56 -3.98
CA MET A 477 19.33 28.09 -3.81
C MET A 477 19.34 29.60 -3.56
N GLU A 478 18.35 30.32 -4.06
CA GLU A 478 18.22 31.76 -3.80
C GLU A 478 17.68 32.04 -2.40
N LEU A 479 16.77 31.20 -1.91
CA LEU A 479 16.29 31.22 -0.52
C LEU A 479 17.41 30.87 0.47
N LEU A 480 18.21 29.85 0.19
CA LEU A 480 19.37 29.48 1.01
C LEU A 480 20.40 30.60 1.08
N ARG A 481 20.70 31.28 -0.04
CA ARG A 481 21.59 32.45 -0.05
C ARG A 481 21.07 33.65 0.72
N GLN A 482 19.75 33.88 0.70
CA GLN A 482 19.12 34.93 1.52
C GLN A 482 19.16 34.61 3.01
N MET A 483 18.98 33.35 3.39
CA MET A 483 19.11 32.92 4.79
C MET A 483 20.55 32.98 5.29
N GLU A 484 21.56 32.64 4.48
CA GLU A 484 22.98 32.79 4.82
C GLU A 484 23.38 34.26 4.95
N ALA A 485 22.86 35.15 4.10
CA ALA A 485 23.13 36.58 4.18
C ALA A 485 22.51 37.22 5.45
N GLN A 486 21.33 36.77 5.88
CA GLN A 486 20.71 37.23 7.13
C GLN A 486 21.44 36.74 8.39
N MET A 487 22.05 35.55 8.34
CA MET A 487 22.86 35.07 9.48
C MET A 487 24.21 35.73 9.60
N ARG A 488 24.79 36.27 8.50
CA ARG A 488 26.05 37.04 8.53
C ARG A 488 25.90 38.45 9.07
N ASN A 489 24.71 39.04 9.03
CA ASN A 489 24.46 40.41 9.54
C ASN A 489 24.01 40.46 11.03
N LYS A 490 24.03 39.32 11.74
CA LYS A 490 23.70 39.21 13.17
C LYS A 490 24.93 38.78 14.03
N LYS A 491 26.14 39.03 13.52
CA LYS A 491 27.35 38.97 14.36
C LYS A 491 27.97 40.34 14.50
#